data_ff6f17daae7c0236a8ede53a4793c866
#
_entry.id   ff6f17daae7c0236a8ede53a4793c866
#
_cell.length_a   1.000
_cell.length_b   1.000
_cell.length_c   1.000
_cell.angle_alpha   90.00
_cell.angle_beta   90.00
_cell.angle_gamma   90.00
#
_symmetry.space_group_name_H-M   'P 1'
#
loop_
_entity.id
_entity.type
_entity.pdbx_description
1 polymer ?
#
loop_
_entity_poly.entity_id
_entity_poly.type
_entity_poly.pdbx_seq_one_letter_code
_entity_poly.pdbx_strand_id
1 'polypeptide(L)'
;MNEAVGILGERTIAVFRPSTTRLQRLGEWFSAEYEPLLRFAYFLCGDRATAEDLVQDAFVRLYRADREIEVEGFRAYARRTIVNLHNSRFRRIRAERRALAGHERPRAVAGPEPVDHVWRAIQSLPPQQRACVALRFYEDMTEQAVADTLGVSVGTVKKQTHRALSALREALGERSES
;
A
#
# COMPACT_ATOMS: atom_id res chain seq x y z
N MET A 1 15.59 15.17 27.33
CA MET A 1 14.45 15.51 28.21
C MET A 1 14.10 16.96 27.93
N ASN A 2 13.18 17.22 27.02
CA ASN A 2 12.65 18.56 26.74
C ASN A 2 11.17 18.41 26.36
N GLU A 3 10.33 18.36 27.39
CA GLU A 3 8.89 18.53 27.24
C GLU A 3 8.61 20.05 27.21
N ALA A 4 8.18 20.55 26.07
CA ALA A 4 7.56 21.88 26.02
C ALA A 4 6.05 21.68 26.14
N VAL A 5 5.51 21.98 27.32
CA VAL A 5 4.08 21.98 27.61
C VAL A 5 3.53 23.34 27.21
N GLY A 6 2.69 23.37 26.18
CA GLY A 6 1.88 24.55 25.83
C GLY A 6 0.50 24.44 26.45
N ILE A 7 0.11 25.41 27.25
CA ILE A 7 -1.23 25.49 27.88
C ILE A 7 -2.10 26.37 27.01
N LEU A 8 -3.13 25.80 26.38
CA LEU A 8 -4.24 26.53 25.75
C LEU A 8 -5.54 25.99 26.35
N GLY A 9 -6.07 26.68 27.37
CA GLY A 9 -7.33 26.36 28.05
C GLY A 9 -7.39 24.93 28.57
N GLU A 10 -7.87 24.65 29.70
CA GLU A 10 -8.03 23.41 30.51
C GLU A 10 -7.76 22.00 29.88
N ARG A 11 -7.16 21.89 28.70
CA ARG A 11 -6.70 20.62 28.09
C ARG A 11 -5.23 20.71 27.71
N THR A 12 -4.39 20.00 28.45
CA THR A 12 -2.98 19.78 28.11
C THR A 12 -2.92 18.95 26.84
N ILE A 13 -2.56 19.59 25.72
CA ILE A 13 -2.25 18.87 24.48
C ILE A 13 -0.76 18.56 24.51
N ALA A 14 -0.42 17.28 24.64
CA ALA A 14 0.94 16.81 24.48
C ALA A 14 1.36 16.99 23.01
N VAL A 15 2.15 18.02 22.73
CA VAL A 15 2.74 18.23 21.41
C VAL A 15 3.95 17.32 21.30
N PHE A 16 3.81 16.22 20.56
CA PHE A 16 4.92 15.34 20.23
C PHE A 16 5.94 16.10 19.37
N ARG A 17 7.12 16.36 19.93
CA ARG A 17 8.27 16.93 19.21
C ARG A 17 9.33 15.84 19.06
N PRO A 18 9.49 15.23 17.88
CA PRO A 18 10.57 14.29 17.65
C PRO A 18 11.94 15.00 17.74
N SER A 19 12.97 14.25 18.12
CA SER A 19 14.33 14.79 18.11
C SER A 19 14.74 15.22 16.70
N THR A 20 15.55 16.26 16.58
CA THR A 20 16.07 16.78 15.30
C THR A 20 16.70 15.66 14.46
N THR A 21 17.42 14.73 15.09
CA THR A 21 18.02 13.56 14.45
C THR A 21 17.00 12.61 13.83
N ARG A 22 15.83 12.44 14.47
CA ARG A 22 14.76 11.57 13.93
C ARG A 22 14.09 12.22 12.71
N LEU A 23 13.85 13.52 12.73
CA LEU A 23 13.31 14.26 11.60
C LEU A 23 14.25 14.23 10.40
N GLN A 24 15.55 14.41 10.63
CA GLN A 24 16.55 14.35 9.56
C GLN A 24 16.57 12.96 8.92
N ARG A 25 16.65 11.89 9.70
CA ARG A 25 16.61 10.51 9.21
C ARG A 25 15.33 10.22 8.41
N LEU A 26 14.16 10.65 8.89
CA LEU A 26 12.90 10.48 8.17
C LEU A 26 12.88 11.26 6.85
N GLY A 27 13.47 12.46 6.81
CA GLY A 27 13.63 13.26 5.59
C GLY A 27 14.54 12.57 4.57
N GLU A 28 15.65 12.01 5.00
CA GLU A 28 16.57 11.23 4.15
C GLU A 28 15.88 9.98 3.59
N TRP A 29 15.15 9.24 4.43
CA TRP A 29 14.38 8.08 4.00
C TRP A 29 13.24 8.46 3.06
N PHE A 30 12.55 9.56 3.32
CA PHE A 30 11.53 10.08 2.41
C PHE A 30 12.13 10.35 1.04
N SER A 31 13.25 11.06 0.98
CA SER A 31 13.91 11.39 -0.30
C SER A 31 14.40 10.15 -1.05
N ALA A 32 14.94 9.16 -0.34
CA ALA A 32 15.47 7.93 -0.94
C ALA A 32 14.38 6.92 -1.36
N GLU A 33 13.31 6.82 -0.57
CA GLU A 33 12.31 5.75 -0.72
C GLU A 33 11.00 6.23 -1.34
N TYR A 34 10.79 7.52 -1.53
CA TYR A 34 9.53 8.07 -2.05
C TYR A 34 9.16 7.48 -3.42
N GLU A 35 10.04 7.58 -4.38
CA GLU A 35 9.78 7.08 -5.75
C GLU A 35 9.59 5.55 -5.82
N PRO A 36 10.42 4.71 -5.18
CA PRO A 36 10.15 3.28 -5.09
C PRO A 36 8.80 2.95 -4.45
N LEU A 37 8.45 3.61 -3.33
CA LEU A 37 7.18 3.38 -2.65
C LEU A 37 5.99 3.92 -3.45
N LEU A 38 6.16 5.03 -4.18
CA LEU A 38 5.13 5.56 -5.08
C LEU A 38 4.81 4.59 -6.21
N ARG A 39 5.84 4.02 -6.86
CA ARG A 39 5.64 3.00 -7.89
C ARG A 39 4.95 1.76 -7.34
N PHE A 40 5.37 1.29 -6.16
CA PHE A 40 4.71 0.17 -5.47
C PHE A 40 3.24 0.48 -5.14
N ALA A 41 2.95 1.65 -4.58
CA ALA A 41 1.58 2.08 -4.28
C ALA A 41 0.74 2.20 -5.56
N TYR A 42 1.30 2.76 -6.64
CA TYR A 42 0.65 2.84 -7.94
C TYR A 42 0.32 1.45 -8.50
N PHE A 43 1.25 0.50 -8.38
CA PHE A 43 0.98 -0.90 -8.77
C PHE A 43 -0.25 -1.46 -8.03
N LEU A 44 -0.42 -1.11 -6.75
CA LEU A 44 -1.56 -1.57 -5.95
C LEU A 44 -2.89 -0.90 -6.31
N CYS A 45 -2.92 0.41 -6.54
CA CYS A 45 -4.17 1.16 -6.68
C CYS A 45 -4.52 1.54 -8.13
N GLY A 46 -3.54 1.59 -9.04
CA GLY A 46 -3.74 1.95 -10.44
C GLY A 46 -4.02 3.42 -10.70
N ASP A 47 -3.94 4.27 -9.68
CA ASP A 47 -4.20 5.71 -9.76
C ASP A 47 -3.11 6.49 -9.04
N ARG A 48 -2.52 7.48 -9.72
CA ARG A 48 -1.37 8.23 -9.23
C ARG A 48 -1.70 9.05 -7.98
N ALA A 49 -2.81 9.75 -7.97
CA ALA A 49 -3.21 10.58 -6.84
C ALA A 49 -3.46 9.72 -5.60
N THR A 50 -4.13 8.58 -5.76
CA THR A 50 -4.32 7.59 -4.68
C THR A 50 -2.98 7.02 -4.19
N ALA A 51 -2.02 6.77 -5.09
CA ALA A 51 -0.70 6.28 -4.71
C ALA A 51 0.08 7.30 -3.88
N GLU A 52 0.06 8.57 -4.29
CA GLU A 52 0.67 9.68 -3.55
C GLU A 52 0.06 9.82 -2.15
N ASP A 53 -1.26 9.77 -2.01
CA ASP A 53 -1.96 9.77 -0.72
C ASP A 53 -1.51 8.61 0.17
N LEU A 54 -1.44 7.39 -0.38
CA LEU A 54 -1.04 6.20 0.37
C LEU A 54 0.39 6.30 0.89
N VAL A 55 1.31 6.84 0.08
CA VAL A 55 2.71 7.04 0.49
C VAL A 55 2.81 8.11 1.56
N GLN A 56 2.14 9.25 1.39
CA GLN A 56 2.10 10.33 2.39
C GLN A 56 1.52 9.83 3.72
N ASP A 57 0.38 9.14 3.70
CA ASP A 57 -0.24 8.56 4.88
C ASP A 57 0.69 7.54 5.58
N ALA A 58 1.44 6.74 4.82
CA ALA A 58 2.41 5.81 5.37
C ALA A 58 3.56 6.54 6.10
N PHE A 59 4.09 7.61 5.51
CA PHE A 59 5.12 8.44 6.16
C PHE A 59 4.59 9.18 7.40
N VAL A 60 3.37 9.70 7.37
CA VAL A 60 2.74 10.31 8.55
C VAL A 60 2.59 9.30 9.69
N ARG A 61 2.23 8.04 9.38
CA ARG A 61 2.14 6.98 10.38
C ARG A 61 3.51 6.60 10.93
N LEU A 62 4.53 6.51 10.08
CA LEU A 62 5.92 6.31 10.49
C LEU A 62 6.41 7.42 11.41
N TYR A 63 6.12 8.68 11.06
CA TYR A 63 6.45 9.83 11.85
C TYR A 63 5.82 9.80 13.24
N ARG A 64 4.54 9.38 13.32
CA ARG A 64 3.77 9.28 14.57
C ARG A 64 4.07 8.02 15.39
N ALA A 65 4.66 7.00 14.76
CA ALA A 65 5.01 5.78 15.47
C ALA A 65 6.15 6.08 16.45
N ASP A 66 5.91 5.85 17.74
CA ASP A 66 6.90 6.05 18.82
C ASP A 66 7.89 4.87 18.92
N ARG A 67 8.33 4.35 17.76
CA ARG A 67 9.27 3.23 17.67
C ARG A 67 10.50 3.68 16.91
N GLU A 68 11.67 3.38 17.43
CA GLU A 68 12.88 3.40 16.63
C GLU A 68 12.76 2.30 15.57
N ILE A 69 12.74 2.71 14.31
CA ILE A 69 12.72 1.80 13.17
C ILE A 69 14.12 1.86 12.56
N GLU A 70 14.79 0.73 12.49
CA GLU A 70 16.06 0.61 11.80
C GLU A 70 15.86 0.74 10.28
N VAL A 71 16.93 1.12 9.58
CA VAL A 71 16.90 1.39 8.12
C VAL A 71 16.35 0.19 7.34
N GLU A 72 16.79 -1.03 7.70
CA GLU A 72 16.34 -2.26 7.03
C GLU A 72 14.86 -2.55 7.27
N GLY A 73 14.35 -2.24 8.46
CA GLY A 73 12.93 -2.40 8.81
C GLY A 73 12.01 -1.36 8.17
N PHE A 74 12.56 -0.21 7.74
CA PHE A 74 11.79 0.90 7.20
C PHE A 74 11.00 0.52 5.94
N ARG A 75 11.65 -0.06 4.93
CA ARG A 75 11.00 -0.47 3.68
C ARG A 75 9.87 -1.49 3.92
N ALA A 76 10.15 -2.52 4.73
CA ALA A 76 9.16 -3.54 5.05
C ALA A 76 7.95 -2.93 5.78
N TYR A 77 8.22 -2.04 6.75
CA TYR A 77 7.16 -1.34 7.47
C TYR A 77 6.35 -0.41 6.57
N ALA A 78 6.99 0.36 5.69
CA ALA A 78 6.34 1.26 4.76
C ALA A 78 5.44 0.48 3.77
N ARG A 79 5.95 -0.59 3.15
CA ARG A 79 5.18 -1.47 2.27
C ARG A 79 3.98 -2.08 2.98
N ARG A 80 4.18 -2.63 4.18
CA ARG A 80 3.09 -3.17 5.00
C ARG A 80 2.03 -2.11 5.29
N THR A 81 2.46 -0.90 5.63
CA THR A 81 1.54 0.21 5.92
C THR A 81 0.75 0.61 4.69
N ILE A 82 1.39 0.74 3.53
CA ILE A 82 0.74 1.04 2.24
C ILE A 82 -0.29 -0.03 1.88
N VAL A 83 0.06 -1.33 1.99
CA VAL A 83 -0.88 -2.42 1.72
C VAL A 83 -2.08 -2.37 2.67
N ASN A 84 -1.86 -2.14 3.96
CA ASN A 84 -2.93 -2.06 4.95
C ASN A 84 -3.86 -0.87 4.69
N LEU A 85 -3.31 0.30 4.33
CA LEU A 85 -4.06 1.49 3.94
C LEU A 85 -4.89 1.23 2.68
N HIS A 86 -4.28 0.68 1.64
CA HIS A 86 -4.95 0.31 0.40
C HIS A 86 -6.11 -0.67 0.64
N ASN A 87 -5.86 -1.76 1.38
CA ASN A 87 -6.89 -2.75 1.71
C ASN A 87 -8.03 -2.14 2.55
N SER A 88 -7.73 -1.24 3.48
CA SER A 88 -8.74 -0.57 4.30
C SER A 88 -9.58 0.40 3.47
N ARG A 89 -8.95 1.18 2.58
CA ARG A 89 -9.64 2.09 1.64
C ARG A 89 -10.55 1.29 0.70
N PHE A 90 -10.05 0.18 0.15
CA PHE A 90 -10.84 -0.69 -0.71
C PHE A 90 -12.07 -1.27 0.01
N ARG A 91 -11.91 -1.77 1.25
CA ARG A 91 -13.02 -2.30 2.06
C ARG A 91 -14.06 -1.23 2.34
N ARG A 92 -13.64 0.00 2.68
CA ARG A 92 -14.54 1.13 2.94
C ARG A 92 -15.34 1.49 1.70
N ILE A 93 -14.69 1.69 0.56
CA ILE A 93 -15.36 2.00 -0.72
C ILE A 93 -16.34 0.89 -1.10
N ARG A 94 -15.96 -0.37 -0.90
CA ARG A 94 -16.86 -1.51 -1.18
C ARG A 94 -18.05 -1.56 -0.23
N ALA A 95 -17.88 -1.21 1.04
CA ALA A 95 -18.98 -1.13 2.00
C ALA A 95 -19.93 0.03 1.68
N GLU A 96 -19.40 1.22 1.37
CA GLU A 96 -20.17 2.38 0.94
C GLU A 96 -20.99 2.08 -0.32
N ARG A 97 -20.35 1.45 -1.32
CA ARG A 97 -21.04 1.04 -2.55
C ARG A 97 -22.15 0.02 -2.29
N ARG A 98 -21.94 -0.95 -1.39
CA ARG A 98 -22.98 -1.90 -0.99
C ARG A 98 -24.16 -1.20 -0.30
N ALA A 99 -23.88 -0.21 0.55
CA ALA A 99 -24.90 0.56 1.22
C ALA A 99 -25.70 1.45 0.26
N LEU A 100 -25.06 1.94 -0.81
CA LEU A 100 -25.67 2.78 -1.85
C LEU A 100 -26.21 1.97 -3.04
N ALA A 101 -25.84 0.71 -3.17
CA ALA A 101 -26.17 -0.07 -4.35
C ALA A 101 -27.53 -0.78 -4.23
N GLY A 102 -28.41 -0.18 -4.85
CA GLY A 102 -29.07 -0.67 -6.01
C GLY A 102 -28.44 -0.76 -7.38
N HIS A 103 -27.43 -0.30 -7.82
CA HIS A 103 -26.88 -0.50 -9.19
C HIS A 103 -25.60 0.31 -9.38
N GLU A 104 -24.45 -0.39 -9.56
CA GLU A 104 -23.44 -0.08 -10.55
C GLU A 104 -22.12 -0.81 -10.26
N ARG A 105 -21.57 -1.49 -11.27
CA ARG A 105 -20.22 -2.07 -11.25
C ARG A 105 -19.19 -0.94 -11.19
N PRO A 106 -18.09 -1.10 -10.42
CA PRO A 106 -17.01 -0.11 -10.41
C PRO A 106 -16.40 0.00 -11.82
N ARG A 107 -16.60 1.14 -12.45
CA ARG A 107 -15.87 1.48 -13.67
C ARG A 107 -14.43 1.76 -13.26
N ALA A 108 -13.49 0.97 -13.80
CA ALA A 108 -12.08 1.32 -13.77
C ALA A 108 -11.96 2.69 -14.43
N VAL A 109 -11.37 3.68 -13.75
CA VAL A 109 -11.05 4.96 -14.36
C VAL A 109 -9.94 4.68 -15.35
N ALA A 110 -10.29 4.62 -16.62
CA ALA A 110 -9.34 4.51 -17.71
C ALA A 110 -8.60 5.85 -17.80
N GLY A 111 -7.32 5.86 -17.46
CA GLY A 111 -6.42 6.93 -17.85
C GLY A 111 -6.26 6.93 -19.40
N PRO A 112 -5.82 8.05 -20.01
CA PRO A 112 -5.81 8.26 -21.47
C PRO A 112 -4.67 7.56 -22.23
N GLU A 113 -3.98 6.60 -21.64
CA GLU A 113 -2.91 5.82 -22.30
C GLU A 113 -3.42 4.43 -22.71
N PRO A 114 -2.87 3.79 -23.77
CA PRO A 114 -3.17 2.41 -24.10
C PRO A 114 -2.75 1.52 -22.94
N VAL A 115 -3.66 1.37 -22.01
CA VAL A 115 -3.45 0.56 -20.80
C VAL A 115 -3.25 -0.87 -21.30
N ASP A 116 -2.03 -1.33 -21.21
CA ASP A 116 -1.64 -2.69 -21.49
C ASP A 116 -2.68 -3.63 -20.87
N HIS A 117 -3.16 -4.60 -21.67
CA HIS A 117 -4.13 -5.59 -21.18
C HIS A 117 -3.63 -6.36 -19.95
N VAL A 118 -2.31 -6.54 -19.83
CA VAL A 118 -1.67 -7.10 -18.64
C VAL A 118 -1.92 -6.22 -17.42
N TRP A 119 -1.78 -4.91 -17.57
CA TRP A 119 -2.05 -3.96 -16.49
C TRP A 119 -3.52 -4.02 -16.04
N ARG A 120 -4.45 -4.08 -16.99
CA ARG A 120 -5.89 -4.22 -16.67
C ARG A 120 -6.19 -5.53 -15.94
N ALA A 121 -5.57 -6.63 -16.36
CA ALA A 121 -5.71 -7.92 -15.69
C ALA A 121 -5.17 -7.85 -14.24
N ILE A 122 -4.01 -7.23 -14.01
CA ILE A 122 -3.47 -7.01 -12.67
C ILE A 122 -4.42 -6.16 -11.83
N GLN A 123 -4.97 -5.06 -12.38
CA GLN A 123 -5.87 -4.18 -11.66
C GLN A 123 -7.24 -4.84 -11.35
N SER A 124 -7.62 -5.90 -12.06
CA SER A 124 -8.83 -6.68 -11.77
C SER A 124 -8.68 -7.65 -10.59
N LEU A 125 -7.44 -7.96 -10.18
CA LEU A 125 -7.19 -8.87 -9.06
C LEU A 125 -7.73 -8.29 -7.73
N PRO A 126 -8.22 -9.15 -6.83
CA PRO A 126 -8.52 -8.77 -5.46
C PRO A 126 -7.28 -8.13 -4.78
N PRO A 127 -7.46 -7.15 -3.87
CA PRO A 127 -6.34 -6.40 -3.30
C PRO A 127 -5.25 -7.25 -2.65
N GLN A 128 -5.61 -8.32 -1.93
CA GLN A 128 -4.63 -9.23 -1.33
C GLN A 128 -3.84 -10.03 -2.37
N GLN A 129 -4.49 -10.47 -3.44
CA GLN A 129 -3.82 -11.16 -4.55
C GLN A 129 -2.85 -10.22 -5.25
N ARG A 130 -3.30 -9.01 -5.54
CA ARG A 130 -2.46 -7.96 -6.16
C ARG A 130 -1.25 -7.60 -5.29
N ALA A 131 -1.45 -7.48 -3.95
CA ALA A 131 -0.35 -7.25 -3.03
C ALA A 131 0.68 -8.39 -3.03
N CYS A 132 0.23 -9.65 -3.06
CA CYS A 132 1.15 -10.80 -3.18
C CYS A 132 1.93 -10.78 -4.51
N VAL A 133 1.27 -10.48 -5.63
CA VAL A 133 1.92 -10.35 -6.95
C VAL A 133 2.94 -9.21 -6.92
N ALA A 134 2.56 -8.04 -6.40
CA ALA A 134 3.46 -6.89 -6.29
C ALA A 134 4.72 -7.21 -5.49
N LEU A 135 4.58 -7.79 -4.30
CA LEU A 135 5.71 -8.09 -3.44
C LEU A 135 6.57 -9.23 -3.98
N ARG A 136 5.96 -10.28 -4.58
CA ARG A 136 6.69 -11.43 -5.11
C ARG A 136 7.43 -11.16 -6.41
N PHE A 137 6.82 -10.43 -7.35
CA PHE A 137 7.31 -10.32 -8.72
C PHE A 137 7.78 -8.91 -9.10
N TYR A 138 7.22 -7.87 -8.52
CA TYR A 138 7.68 -6.51 -8.76
C TYR A 138 8.80 -6.10 -7.78
N GLU A 139 8.72 -6.55 -6.51
CA GLU A 139 9.71 -6.26 -5.46
C GLU A 139 10.68 -7.42 -5.23
N ASP A 140 10.57 -8.51 -5.99
CA ASP A 140 11.42 -9.71 -5.96
C ASP A 140 11.63 -10.31 -4.55
N MET A 141 10.58 -10.29 -3.72
CA MET A 141 10.65 -10.80 -2.35
C MET A 141 10.41 -12.31 -2.28
N THR A 142 11.06 -13.00 -1.34
CA THR A 142 10.73 -14.41 -1.03
C THR A 142 9.33 -14.55 -0.43
N GLU A 143 8.74 -15.73 -0.51
CA GLU A 143 7.41 -15.98 0.12
C GLU A 143 7.42 -15.70 1.61
N GLN A 144 8.53 -16.01 2.29
CA GLN A 144 8.70 -15.72 3.71
C GLN A 144 8.72 -14.21 3.96
N ALA A 145 9.50 -13.45 3.19
CA ALA A 145 9.57 -12.00 3.32
C ALA A 145 8.21 -11.32 3.03
N VAL A 146 7.44 -11.84 2.07
CA VAL A 146 6.07 -11.38 1.81
C VAL A 146 5.15 -11.70 2.99
N ALA A 147 5.24 -12.91 3.55
CA ALA A 147 4.46 -13.33 4.71
C ALA A 147 4.73 -12.41 5.92
N ASP A 148 6.00 -12.15 6.20
CA ASP A 148 6.43 -11.24 7.28
C ASP A 148 5.95 -9.81 7.03
N THR A 149 6.09 -9.31 5.80
CA THR A 149 5.63 -7.98 5.40
C THR A 149 4.12 -7.83 5.54
N LEU A 150 3.34 -8.80 5.09
CA LEU A 150 1.87 -8.75 5.14
C LEU A 150 1.29 -9.16 6.49
N GLY A 151 2.09 -9.79 7.37
CA GLY A 151 1.64 -10.34 8.65
C GLY A 151 0.67 -11.52 8.48
N VAL A 152 0.94 -12.38 7.49
CA VAL A 152 0.16 -13.59 7.19
C VAL A 152 1.07 -14.82 7.15
N SER A 153 0.50 -16.02 7.08
CA SER A 153 1.31 -17.24 6.93
C SER A 153 1.84 -17.38 5.49
N VAL A 154 2.99 -18.07 5.33
CA VAL A 154 3.55 -18.43 4.01
C VAL A 154 2.54 -19.24 3.18
N GLY A 155 1.77 -20.11 3.82
CA GLY A 155 0.69 -20.85 3.16
C GLY A 155 -0.38 -19.93 2.57
N THR A 156 -0.69 -18.82 3.26
CA THR A 156 -1.61 -17.79 2.74
C THR A 156 -1.00 -17.09 1.53
N VAL A 157 0.28 -16.73 1.57
CA VAL A 157 0.98 -16.11 0.44
C VAL A 157 0.95 -17.03 -0.78
N LYS A 158 1.34 -18.32 -0.61
CA LYS A 158 1.29 -19.33 -1.69
C LYS A 158 -0.10 -19.42 -2.32
N LYS A 159 -1.13 -19.53 -1.50
CA LYS A 159 -2.53 -19.64 -1.95
C LYS A 159 -2.98 -18.38 -2.71
N GLN A 160 -2.66 -17.18 -2.21
CA GLN A 160 -3.04 -15.93 -2.88
C GLN A 160 -2.28 -15.72 -4.19
N THR A 161 -0.98 -16.03 -4.21
CA THR A 161 -0.15 -15.95 -5.42
C THR A 161 -0.65 -16.93 -6.48
N HIS A 162 -0.93 -18.19 -6.11
CA HIS A 162 -1.45 -19.18 -7.05
C HIS A 162 -2.78 -18.74 -7.67
N ARG A 163 -3.72 -18.26 -6.85
CA ARG A 163 -5.02 -17.75 -7.34
C ARG A 163 -4.85 -16.55 -8.26
N ALA A 164 -3.95 -15.63 -7.91
CA ALA A 164 -3.66 -14.47 -8.75
C ALA A 164 -3.11 -14.88 -10.12
N LEU A 165 -2.13 -15.78 -10.14
CA LEU A 165 -1.53 -16.27 -11.39
C LEU A 165 -2.53 -17.04 -12.26
N SER A 166 -3.44 -17.83 -11.64
CA SER A 166 -4.50 -18.51 -12.38
C SER A 166 -5.47 -17.50 -13.02
N ALA A 167 -5.92 -16.50 -12.26
CA ALA A 167 -6.80 -15.46 -12.79
C ALA A 167 -6.12 -14.61 -13.90
N LEU A 168 -4.82 -14.34 -13.77
CA LEU A 168 -4.06 -13.63 -14.80
C LEU A 168 -3.91 -14.46 -16.09
N ARG A 169 -3.62 -15.76 -15.96
CA ARG A 169 -3.55 -16.67 -17.14
C ARG A 169 -4.89 -16.74 -17.89
N GLU A 170 -5.98 -16.87 -17.16
CA GLU A 170 -7.33 -16.88 -17.71
C GLU A 170 -7.63 -15.55 -18.44
N ALA A 171 -7.40 -14.41 -17.79
CA ALA A 171 -7.64 -13.09 -18.37
C ALA A 171 -6.74 -12.77 -19.59
N LEU A 172 -5.55 -13.36 -19.67
CA LEU A 172 -4.60 -13.12 -20.76
C LEU A 172 -4.69 -14.20 -21.86
N GLY A 173 -5.11 -15.42 -21.51
CA GLY A 173 -5.26 -16.55 -22.44
C GLY A 173 -6.48 -16.44 -23.33
N GLU A 174 -7.61 -15.94 -22.84
CA GLU A 174 -8.83 -15.74 -23.60
C GLU A 174 -8.71 -14.79 -24.82
N ARG A 175 -7.61 -14.03 -24.93
CA ARG A 175 -7.35 -13.10 -26.02
C ARG A 175 -6.37 -13.58 -27.08
N SER A 176 -5.70 -14.72 -26.84
CA SER A 176 -4.78 -15.29 -27.83
C SER A 176 -5.52 -16.11 -28.91
N GLU A 177 -6.84 -16.30 -28.77
CA GLU A 177 -7.67 -17.09 -29.70
C GLU A 177 -8.67 -16.24 -30.51
N SER A 178 -8.49 -14.90 -30.56
CA SER A 178 -9.34 -14.00 -31.37
C SER A 178 -8.48 -13.21 -32.41
#